data_cc0090395af16d61f3f107c8bbaed7ee
#
_entry.id   cc0090395af16d61f3f107c8bbaed7ee
#
_cell.length_a   1.000
_cell.length_b   1.000
_cell.length_c   1.000
_cell.angle_alpha   90.00
_cell.angle_beta   90.00
_cell.angle_gamma   90.00
#
_symmetry.space_group_name_H-M   'P 1'
#
loop_
_entity.id
_entity.type
_entity.pdbx_description
1 polymer ?
#
loop_
_entity_poly.entity_id
_entity_poly.type
_entity_poly.pdbx_seq_one_letter_code
_entity_poly.pdbx_strand_id
1 'polypeptide(L)'
;LYSVGYNAAEIDSMVRLQDWSMLLSDRVKRSSLTFPDKENSERYVFSLPFGRSKKEIAIQGMIKGQNLQNLFSNLTIGYHDSVDFNQLNIPFACVALNVVDGQEYVFHHGSLPLAMRASMAIPAVFAPVRLDSMVLVDGGIKNNYPADVARDMGADIIIGVDLGTSDLKQLERINTPWDIVGQIVALHGYEKYGPNKEQTDLLFRPNTDPYNSASFGETALDTLIDRGEQVARKQWDE
;
A
#
# COMPACT_ATOMS: atom_id res chain seq x y z
N LEU A 1 -5.63 -4.90 -9.21
CA LEU A 1 -5.91 -4.56 -10.63
C LEU A 1 -6.01 -5.81 -11.50
N TYR A 2 -5.10 -6.77 -11.36
CA TYR A 2 -5.15 -8.04 -12.11
C TYR A 2 -6.48 -8.78 -11.89
N SER A 3 -7.00 -8.77 -10.67
CA SER A 3 -8.29 -9.40 -10.31
C SER A 3 -9.53 -8.79 -11.01
N VAL A 4 -9.44 -7.56 -11.47
CA VAL A 4 -10.51 -6.87 -12.22
C VAL A 4 -10.30 -6.90 -13.74
N GLY A 5 -9.26 -7.61 -14.22
CA GLY A 5 -9.07 -7.91 -15.63
C GLY A 5 -7.91 -7.22 -16.34
N TYR A 6 -7.12 -6.39 -15.65
CA TYR A 6 -5.91 -5.82 -16.25
C TYR A 6 -4.83 -6.89 -16.41
N ASN A 7 -4.19 -6.95 -17.55
CA ASN A 7 -3.03 -7.82 -17.76
C ASN A 7 -1.71 -7.17 -17.28
N ALA A 8 -0.64 -7.95 -17.20
CA ALA A 8 0.64 -7.48 -16.67
C ALA A 8 1.23 -6.29 -17.46
N ALA A 9 1.11 -6.28 -18.80
CA ALA A 9 1.61 -5.19 -19.63
C ALA A 9 0.83 -3.89 -19.44
N GLU A 10 -0.48 -3.99 -19.22
CA GLU A 10 -1.31 -2.83 -18.90
C GLU A 10 -0.97 -2.26 -17.52
N ILE A 11 -0.74 -3.12 -16.52
CA ILE A 11 -0.33 -2.70 -15.18
C ILE A 11 1.04 -2.04 -15.24
N ASP A 12 2.02 -2.62 -15.94
CA ASP A 12 3.35 -2.03 -16.15
C ASP A 12 3.25 -0.63 -16.78
N SER A 13 2.51 -0.52 -17.88
CA SER A 13 2.29 0.76 -18.56
C SER A 13 1.64 1.80 -17.63
N MET A 14 0.63 1.40 -16.86
CA MET A 14 -0.05 2.29 -15.92
C MET A 14 0.90 2.78 -14.82
N VAL A 15 1.71 1.90 -14.26
CA VAL A 15 2.67 2.26 -13.20
C VAL A 15 3.70 3.26 -13.70
N ARG A 16 4.22 3.08 -14.92
CA ARG A 16 5.21 3.97 -15.54
C ARG A 16 4.66 5.34 -15.91
N LEU A 17 3.38 5.42 -16.29
CA LEU A 17 2.73 6.66 -16.72
C LEU A 17 2.27 7.56 -15.56
N GLN A 18 2.32 7.11 -14.31
CA GLN A 18 1.85 7.90 -13.18
C GLN A 18 2.86 8.97 -12.74
N ASP A 19 2.33 10.14 -12.40
CA ASP A 19 3.08 11.14 -11.63
C ASP A 19 3.04 10.76 -10.13
N TRP A 20 3.97 9.90 -9.74
CA TRP A 20 4.05 9.41 -8.36
C TRP A 20 4.31 10.52 -7.36
N SER A 21 5.00 11.60 -7.73
CA SER A 21 5.24 12.74 -6.85
C SER A 21 3.93 13.46 -6.49
N MET A 22 3.01 13.52 -7.45
CA MET A 22 1.67 14.06 -7.25
C MET A 22 0.79 13.09 -6.46
N LEU A 23 0.79 11.80 -6.83
CA LEU A 23 -0.03 10.76 -6.21
C LEU A 23 0.30 10.56 -4.73
N LEU A 24 1.59 10.58 -4.40
CA LEU A 24 2.10 10.43 -3.04
C LEU A 24 2.16 11.78 -2.29
N SER A 25 1.29 12.70 -2.65
CA SER A 25 1.15 13.99 -2.00
C SER A 25 -0.32 14.40 -1.90
N ASP A 26 -0.61 15.40 -1.06
CA ASP A 26 -1.94 16.03 -0.99
C ASP A 26 -2.08 17.22 -1.96
N ARG A 27 -1.17 17.34 -2.94
CA ARG A 27 -1.21 18.44 -3.91
C ARG A 27 -2.38 18.23 -4.86
N VAL A 28 -3.07 19.35 -5.14
CA VAL A 28 -4.12 19.40 -6.15
C VAL A 28 -3.53 19.95 -7.45
N LYS A 29 -3.84 19.31 -8.58
CA LYS A 29 -3.41 19.82 -9.88
C LYS A 29 -3.89 21.25 -10.06
N ARG A 30 -3.00 22.16 -10.46
CA ARG A 30 -3.32 23.59 -10.69
C ARG A 30 -4.52 23.78 -11.63
N SER A 31 -4.68 22.90 -12.61
CA SER A 31 -5.82 22.92 -13.52
C SER A 31 -7.17 22.68 -12.83
N SER A 32 -7.17 22.01 -11.69
CA SER A 32 -8.36 21.67 -10.91
C SER A 32 -8.67 22.68 -9.81
N LEU A 33 -7.79 23.67 -9.59
CA LEU A 33 -8.02 24.73 -8.61
C LEU A 33 -8.93 25.81 -9.19
N THR A 34 -9.82 26.35 -8.36
CA THR A 34 -10.58 27.54 -8.70
C THR A 34 -9.66 28.78 -8.81
N PHE A 35 -10.10 29.83 -9.48
CA PHE A 35 -9.29 31.06 -9.63
C PHE A 35 -8.86 31.64 -8.27
N PRO A 36 -9.74 31.78 -7.27
CA PRO A 36 -9.35 32.23 -5.94
C PRO A 36 -8.32 31.34 -5.24
N ASP A 37 -8.44 30.01 -5.42
CA ASP A 37 -7.51 29.07 -4.82
C ASP A 37 -6.12 29.12 -5.48
N LYS A 38 -6.07 29.37 -6.80
CA LYS A 38 -4.82 29.63 -7.53
C LYS A 38 -4.10 30.86 -7.00
N GLU A 39 -4.83 31.96 -6.83
CA GLU A 39 -4.29 33.22 -6.32
C GLU A 39 -3.79 33.07 -4.87
N ASN A 40 -4.55 32.36 -4.02
CA ASN A 40 -4.17 32.13 -2.63
C ASN A 40 -2.96 31.19 -2.51
N SER A 41 -2.85 30.17 -3.36
CA SER A 41 -1.71 29.23 -3.33
C SER A 41 -0.39 29.88 -3.75
N GLU A 42 -0.43 30.97 -4.53
CA GLU A 42 0.74 31.72 -4.98
C GLU A 42 1.14 32.86 -4.02
N ARG A 43 0.21 33.30 -3.17
CA ARG A 43 0.40 34.43 -2.27
C ARG A 43 1.17 34.11 -1.00
N TYR A 44 1.18 32.84 -0.59
CA TYR A 44 1.78 32.41 0.68
C TYR A 44 2.74 31.24 0.49
N VAL A 45 4.01 31.48 0.76
CA VAL A 45 5.05 30.42 0.80
C VAL A 45 4.85 29.51 2.02
N PHE A 46 4.15 30.02 3.04
CA PHE A 46 3.88 29.30 4.29
C PHE A 46 2.55 29.75 4.89
N SER A 47 1.62 28.82 5.10
CA SER A 47 0.35 29.10 5.78
C SER A 47 0.27 28.29 7.07
N LEU A 48 0.15 28.99 8.21
CA LEU A 48 -0.16 28.38 9.49
C LEU A 48 -1.69 28.43 9.69
N PRO A 49 -2.38 27.29 9.83
CA PRO A 49 -3.80 27.30 10.12
C PRO A 49 -4.01 27.68 11.58
N PHE A 50 -4.47 28.90 11.83
CA PHE A 50 -4.92 29.34 13.14
C PHE A 50 -6.39 28.98 13.34
N GLY A 51 -6.73 28.39 14.48
CA GLY A 51 -8.13 28.22 14.90
C GLY A 51 -8.73 26.82 14.70
N ARG A 52 -7.95 25.78 14.36
CA ARG A 52 -8.43 24.41 14.28
C ARG A 52 -8.39 23.69 15.65
N SER A 53 -9.37 22.83 15.86
CA SER A 53 -9.47 21.98 17.05
C SER A 53 -8.20 21.14 17.26
N LYS A 54 -7.79 20.95 18.52
CA LYS A 54 -6.64 20.10 18.90
C LYS A 54 -6.68 18.66 18.30
N LYS A 55 -7.89 18.16 17.97
CA LYS A 55 -8.06 16.85 17.30
C LYS A 55 -7.58 16.82 15.85
N GLU A 56 -7.58 17.95 15.15
CA GLU A 56 -7.16 18.02 13.76
C GLU A 56 -5.65 18.24 13.59
N ILE A 57 -4.98 18.80 14.60
CA ILE A 57 -3.56 19.13 14.57
C ILE A 57 -2.68 17.88 14.61
N ALA A 58 -3.13 16.82 15.29
CA ALA A 58 -2.36 15.59 15.43
C ALA A 58 -2.18 14.77 14.11
N ILE A 59 -2.95 15.09 13.07
CA ILE A 59 -2.97 14.36 11.79
C ILE A 59 -2.33 15.20 10.66
N GLN A 60 -1.93 16.43 10.93
CA GLN A 60 -1.45 17.38 9.90
C GLN A 60 -0.11 17.03 9.22
N GLY A 61 0.59 16.01 9.69
CA GLY A 61 1.84 15.54 9.05
C GLY A 61 1.67 14.35 8.11
N MET A 62 0.47 13.79 7.99
CA MET A 62 0.21 12.58 7.19
C MET A 62 -0.45 12.94 5.87
N ILE A 63 -0.03 12.28 4.80
CA ILE A 63 -0.65 12.37 3.48
C ILE A 63 -2.06 11.77 3.58
N LYS A 64 -3.09 12.55 3.22
CA LYS A 64 -4.48 12.08 3.22
C LYS A 64 -4.71 10.95 2.23
N GLY A 65 -3.92 10.94 1.13
CA GLY A 65 -3.98 9.91 0.11
C GLY A 65 -5.18 10.02 -0.83
N GLN A 66 -5.79 11.19 -0.92
CA GLN A 66 -6.95 11.40 -1.80
C GLN A 66 -6.60 11.18 -3.28
N ASN A 67 -5.39 11.57 -3.70
CA ASN A 67 -4.95 11.35 -5.08
C ASN A 67 -4.86 9.87 -5.42
N LEU A 68 -4.36 9.04 -4.49
CA LEU A 68 -4.34 7.58 -4.64
C LEU A 68 -5.73 6.97 -4.61
N GLN A 69 -6.61 7.45 -3.72
CA GLN A 69 -7.99 7.02 -3.68
C GLN A 69 -8.70 7.30 -5.03
N ASN A 70 -8.48 8.47 -5.61
CA ASN A 70 -9.03 8.84 -6.91
C ASN A 70 -8.46 7.95 -8.03
N LEU A 71 -7.15 7.67 -7.99
CA LEU A 71 -6.53 6.74 -8.94
C LEU A 71 -7.16 5.35 -8.84
N PHE A 72 -7.27 4.78 -7.64
CA PHE A 72 -7.88 3.47 -7.45
C PHE A 72 -9.34 3.45 -7.90
N SER A 73 -10.10 4.50 -7.58
CA SER A 73 -11.48 4.64 -8.03
C SER A 73 -11.60 4.65 -9.56
N ASN A 74 -10.70 5.33 -10.25
CA ASN A 74 -10.68 5.36 -11.72
C ASN A 74 -10.27 4.01 -12.32
N LEU A 75 -9.30 3.33 -11.74
CA LEU A 75 -8.80 2.04 -12.22
C LEU A 75 -9.74 0.88 -11.90
N THR A 76 -10.62 1.04 -10.94
CA THR A 76 -11.62 0.03 -10.55
C THR A 76 -13.05 0.54 -10.77
N ILE A 77 -13.26 1.25 -11.89
CA ILE A 77 -14.58 1.76 -12.26
C ILE A 77 -15.56 0.58 -12.40
N GLY A 78 -16.74 0.69 -11.79
CA GLY A 78 -17.69 -0.41 -11.71
C GLY A 78 -17.62 -1.26 -10.44
N TYR A 79 -16.59 -1.07 -9.60
CA TYR A 79 -16.37 -1.81 -8.34
C TYR A 79 -16.39 -0.89 -7.11
N HIS A 80 -17.12 0.23 -7.18
CA HIS A 80 -17.21 1.23 -6.09
C HIS A 80 -18.20 0.88 -5.01
N ASP A 81 -19.25 0.16 -5.39
CA ASP A 81 -20.28 -0.32 -4.47
C ASP A 81 -19.74 -1.51 -3.67
N SER A 82 -20.55 -2.02 -2.76
CA SER A 82 -20.18 -3.23 -2.01
C SER A 82 -20.19 -4.44 -2.95
N VAL A 83 -19.00 -4.89 -3.30
CA VAL A 83 -18.75 -6.03 -4.19
C VAL A 83 -18.21 -7.19 -3.36
N ASP A 84 -18.59 -8.41 -3.66
CA ASP A 84 -17.95 -9.62 -3.16
C ASP A 84 -16.66 -9.87 -3.97
N PHE A 85 -15.51 -9.77 -3.34
CA PHE A 85 -14.21 -9.91 -4.01
C PHE A 85 -13.94 -11.35 -4.47
N ASN A 86 -14.68 -12.34 -3.93
CA ASN A 86 -14.61 -13.72 -4.43
C ASN A 86 -15.30 -13.87 -5.81
N GLN A 87 -16.15 -12.91 -6.21
CA GLN A 87 -16.83 -12.89 -7.49
C GLN A 87 -16.09 -12.06 -8.56
N LEU A 88 -14.91 -11.51 -8.25
CA LEU A 88 -14.07 -10.88 -9.26
C LEU A 88 -13.55 -11.93 -10.27
N ASN A 89 -13.04 -11.48 -11.41
CA ASN A 89 -12.51 -12.40 -12.45
C ASN A 89 -11.47 -13.36 -11.87
N ILE A 90 -10.68 -12.89 -10.92
CA ILE A 90 -9.81 -13.69 -10.06
C ILE A 90 -10.17 -13.29 -8.62
N PRO A 91 -10.55 -14.24 -7.75
CA PRO A 91 -10.82 -13.97 -6.35
C PRO A 91 -9.71 -13.16 -5.69
N PHE A 92 -10.09 -12.18 -4.88
CA PHE A 92 -9.15 -11.24 -4.28
C PHE A 92 -9.42 -11.04 -2.80
N ALA A 93 -8.37 -10.89 -2.03
CA ALA A 93 -8.42 -10.34 -0.68
C ALA A 93 -7.26 -9.38 -0.46
N CYS A 94 -7.42 -8.44 0.43
CA CYS A 94 -6.32 -7.63 0.94
C CYS A 94 -6.45 -7.41 2.44
N VAL A 95 -5.29 -7.24 3.08
CA VAL A 95 -5.18 -7.20 4.53
C VAL A 95 -4.98 -5.78 5.01
N ALA A 96 -5.66 -5.41 6.09
CA ALA A 96 -5.44 -4.21 6.85
C ALA A 96 -5.32 -4.57 8.35
N LEU A 97 -4.79 -3.66 9.16
CA LEU A 97 -4.78 -3.77 10.60
C LEU A 97 -5.79 -2.79 11.19
N ASN A 98 -6.74 -3.28 11.99
CA ASN A 98 -7.59 -2.43 12.81
C ASN A 98 -6.86 -2.03 14.09
N VAL A 99 -6.47 -0.76 14.23
CA VAL A 99 -5.73 -0.28 15.41
C VAL A 99 -6.59 -0.09 16.65
N VAL A 100 -7.92 -0.27 16.54
CA VAL A 100 -8.83 -0.17 17.69
C VAL A 100 -8.73 -1.42 18.59
N ASP A 101 -8.62 -2.58 17.97
CA ASP A 101 -8.56 -3.89 18.64
C ASP A 101 -7.25 -4.66 18.39
N GLY A 102 -6.38 -4.14 17.48
CA GLY A 102 -5.12 -4.77 17.12
C GLY A 102 -5.28 -6.03 16.26
N GLN A 103 -6.46 -6.27 15.69
CA GLN A 103 -6.73 -7.44 14.89
C GLN A 103 -6.51 -7.17 13.40
N GLU A 104 -6.11 -8.21 12.71
CA GLU A 104 -6.07 -8.27 11.25
C GLU A 104 -7.50 -8.17 10.70
N TYR A 105 -7.68 -7.35 9.70
CA TYR A 105 -8.93 -7.24 8.96
C TYR A 105 -8.70 -7.60 7.49
N VAL A 106 -9.26 -8.73 7.08
CA VAL A 106 -9.16 -9.20 5.70
C VAL A 106 -10.38 -8.75 4.94
N PHE A 107 -10.17 -7.94 3.92
CA PHE A 107 -11.25 -7.52 3.02
C PHE A 107 -11.54 -8.61 2.01
N HIS A 108 -12.76 -9.16 2.06
CA HIS A 108 -13.34 -10.07 1.07
C HIS A 108 -14.53 -9.45 0.35
N HIS A 109 -14.99 -8.28 0.78
CA HIS A 109 -16.12 -7.55 0.18
C HIS A 109 -16.03 -6.06 0.52
N GLY A 110 -16.87 -5.27 -0.13
CA GLY A 110 -16.99 -3.84 0.08
C GLY A 110 -16.50 -3.04 -1.12
N SER A 111 -16.19 -1.78 -0.91
CA SER A 111 -15.62 -0.91 -1.95
C SER A 111 -14.15 -1.28 -2.20
N LEU A 112 -13.85 -1.78 -3.40
CA LEU A 112 -12.50 -2.20 -3.77
C LEU A 112 -11.47 -1.07 -3.65
N PRO A 113 -11.73 0.17 -4.14
CA PRO A 113 -10.79 1.28 -3.94
C PRO A 113 -10.50 1.59 -2.48
N LEU A 114 -11.52 1.46 -1.61
CA LEU A 114 -11.37 1.70 -0.18
C LEU A 114 -10.49 0.62 0.48
N ALA A 115 -10.73 -0.64 0.14
CA ALA A 115 -9.95 -1.77 0.63
C ALA A 115 -8.47 -1.63 0.23
N MET A 116 -8.19 -1.30 -1.03
CA MET A 116 -6.83 -1.02 -1.53
C MET A 116 -6.18 0.13 -0.76
N ARG A 117 -6.93 1.22 -0.52
CA ARG A 117 -6.44 2.39 0.21
C ARG A 117 -6.15 2.07 1.69
N ALA A 118 -6.97 1.24 2.32
CA ALA A 118 -6.76 0.79 3.70
C ALA A 118 -5.51 -0.07 3.82
N SER A 119 -5.35 -1.05 2.91
CA SER A 119 -4.23 -1.99 2.90
C SER A 119 -2.87 -1.34 2.68
N MET A 120 -2.82 -0.13 2.11
CA MET A 120 -1.58 0.63 1.90
C MET A 120 -1.40 1.82 2.84
N ALA A 121 -2.23 1.94 3.88
CA ALA A 121 -2.19 3.07 4.81
C ALA A 121 -1.03 2.96 5.80
N ILE A 122 0.21 3.06 5.31
CA ILE A 122 1.43 2.98 6.14
C ILE A 122 1.37 4.05 7.23
N PRO A 123 1.45 3.67 8.51
CA PRO A 123 1.44 4.61 9.63
C PRO A 123 2.56 5.65 9.50
N ALA A 124 2.27 6.86 9.93
CA ALA A 124 3.14 8.02 9.82
C ALA A 124 3.37 8.56 8.38
N VAL A 125 3.08 7.78 7.33
CA VAL A 125 3.10 8.22 5.93
C VAL A 125 1.72 8.66 5.50
N PHE A 126 0.74 7.75 5.61
CA PHE A 126 -0.63 8.01 5.19
C PHE A 126 -1.60 8.11 6.37
N ALA A 127 -2.61 8.94 6.21
CA ALA A 127 -3.73 8.97 7.15
C ALA A 127 -4.46 7.61 7.14
N PRO A 128 -4.87 7.10 8.32
CA PRO A 128 -5.62 5.86 8.42
C PRO A 128 -6.99 5.98 7.75
N VAL A 129 -7.52 4.85 7.30
CA VAL A 129 -8.88 4.76 6.76
C VAL A 129 -9.85 4.46 7.90
N ARG A 130 -10.91 5.26 8.00
CA ARG A 130 -11.99 5.04 8.95
C ARG A 130 -13.15 4.37 8.25
N LEU A 131 -13.55 3.21 8.76
CA LEU A 131 -14.66 2.43 8.25
C LEU A 131 -15.50 1.95 9.45
N ASP A 132 -16.73 2.42 9.53
CA ASP A 132 -17.63 2.15 10.65
C ASP A 132 -16.97 2.45 12.01
N SER A 133 -16.81 1.45 12.88
CA SER A 133 -16.14 1.55 14.18
C SER A 133 -14.64 1.25 14.12
N MET A 134 -14.07 1.01 12.95
CA MET A 134 -12.68 0.63 12.75
C MET A 134 -11.81 1.82 12.32
N VAL A 135 -10.54 1.74 12.67
CA VAL A 135 -9.48 2.62 12.19
C VAL A 135 -8.42 1.71 11.58
N LEU A 136 -8.36 1.71 10.24
CA LEU A 136 -7.57 0.77 9.46
C LEU A 136 -6.27 1.41 8.98
N VAL A 137 -5.19 0.66 9.15
CA VAL A 137 -3.86 0.98 8.64
C VAL A 137 -3.32 -0.19 7.83
N ASP A 138 -2.14 -0.04 7.24
CA ASP A 138 -1.46 -1.06 6.44
C ASP A 138 -1.41 -2.42 7.17
N GLY A 139 -1.84 -3.45 6.48
CA GLY A 139 -1.87 -4.82 6.99
C GLY A 139 -0.50 -5.45 7.19
N GLY A 140 0.52 -4.93 6.53
CA GLY A 140 1.89 -5.42 6.65
C GLY A 140 2.49 -5.34 8.06
N ILE A 141 1.86 -4.55 8.95
CA ILE A 141 2.21 -4.52 10.38
C ILE A 141 1.92 -5.87 11.06
N LYS A 142 0.88 -6.57 10.63
CA LYS A 142 0.41 -7.82 11.25
C LYS A 142 0.67 -9.03 10.36
N ASN A 143 0.48 -8.88 9.05
CA ASN A 143 0.58 -9.95 8.08
C ASN A 143 1.07 -9.40 6.72
N ASN A 144 2.39 -9.23 6.59
CA ASN A 144 3.00 -8.67 5.38
C ASN A 144 3.16 -9.70 4.25
N TYR A 145 2.92 -10.96 4.53
CA TYR A 145 3.02 -12.06 3.56
C TYR A 145 1.85 -13.03 3.79
N PRO A 146 0.62 -12.69 3.34
CA PRO A 146 -0.62 -13.33 3.76
C PRO A 146 -0.92 -14.64 3.01
N ALA A 147 0.01 -15.63 3.04
CA ALA A 147 -0.20 -16.94 2.43
C ALA A 147 -1.29 -17.74 3.15
N ASP A 148 -1.46 -17.53 4.46
CA ASP A 148 -2.56 -18.06 5.24
C ASP A 148 -3.93 -17.63 4.67
N VAL A 149 -4.08 -16.37 4.32
CA VAL A 149 -5.31 -15.85 3.71
C VAL A 149 -5.58 -16.51 2.36
N ALA A 150 -4.56 -16.69 1.53
CA ALA A 150 -4.71 -17.39 0.25
C ALA A 150 -5.14 -18.86 0.45
N ARG A 151 -4.58 -19.53 1.45
CA ARG A 151 -4.95 -20.90 1.80
C ARG A 151 -6.40 -20.97 2.29
N ASP A 152 -6.82 -20.05 3.14
CA ASP A 152 -8.20 -19.95 3.64
C ASP A 152 -9.22 -19.64 2.53
N MET A 153 -8.77 -18.96 1.46
CA MET A 153 -9.57 -18.75 0.24
C MET A 153 -9.66 -20.02 -0.64
N GLY A 154 -9.01 -21.12 -0.27
CA GLY A 154 -9.09 -22.40 -0.96
C GLY A 154 -7.98 -22.62 -2.01
N ALA A 155 -6.87 -21.88 -1.95
CA ALA A 155 -5.75 -22.11 -2.86
C ALA A 155 -5.06 -23.47 -2.55
N ASP A 156 -5.00 -24.35 -3.55
CA ASP A 156 -4.25 -25.62 -3.47
C ASP A 156 -2.75 -25.38 -3.64
N ILE A 157 -2.38 -24.41 -4.48
CA ILE A 157 -0.99 -24.03 -4.76
C ILE A 157 -0.83 -22.53 -4.46
N ILE A 158 0.18 -22.18 -3.66
CA ILE A 158 0.51 -20.80 -3.33
C ILE A 158 1.80 -20.41 -4.03
N ILE A 159 1.69 -19.43 -4.91
CA ILE A 159 2.84 -18.73 -5.52
C ILE A 159 3.03 -17.43 -4.75
N GLY A 160 4.15 -17.31 -4.06
CA GLY A 160 4.47 -16.15 -3.25
C GLY A 160 5.53 -15.25 -3.88
N VAL A 161 5.33 -13.95 -3.76
CA VAL A 161 6.35 -12.95 -4.09
C VAL A 161 6.79 -12.27 -2.80
N ASP A 162 7.99 -12.58 -2.36
CA ASP A 162 8.59 -12.02 -1.15
C ASP A 162 9.50 -10.86 -1.51
N LEU A 163 9.04 -9.65 -1.27
CA LEU A 163 9.83 -8.41 -1.47
C LEU A 163 10.80 -8.13 -0.32
N GLY A 164 10.94 -9.06 0.60
CA GLY A 164 11.62 -8.89 1.85
C GLY A 164 10.71 -8.20 2.87
N THR A 165 10.71 -8.72 4.07
CA THR A 165 10.40 -7.87 5.22
C THR A 165 11.53 -6.86 5.28
N SER A 166 11.22 -5.59 5.56
CA SER A 166 12.27 -4.64 5.88
C SER A 166 13.17 -5.31 6.91
N ASP A 167 14.37 -5.70 6.50
CA ASP A 167 15.31 -6.38 7.39
C ASP A 167 15.34 -5.59 8.68
N LEU A 168 15.18 -6.29 9.81
CA LEU A 168 15.27 -5.65 11.11
C LEU A 168 16.53 -4.79 11.09
N LYS A 169 16.38 -3.50 11.28
CA LYS A 169 17.50 -2.58 11.19
C LYS A 169 18.57 -3.01 12.19
N GLN A 170 19.79 -3.06 11.75
CA GLN A 170 20.93 -3.26 12.63
C GLN A 170 21.02 -2.09 13.62
N LEU A 171 21.64 -2.32 14.77
CA LEU A 171 21.74 -1.35 15.86
C LEU A 171 22.20 0.04 15.37
N GLU A 172 23.16 0.06 14.45
CA GLU A 172 23.76 1.29 13.88
C GLU A 172 22.78 2.13 13.05
N ARG A 173 21.67 1.54 12.63
CA ARG A 173 20.64 2.19 11.82
C ARG A 173 19.39 2.62 12.60
N ILE A 174 19.37 2.40 13.92
CA ILE A 174 18.26 2.80 14.80
C ILE A 174 18.68 4.08 15.54
N ASN A 175 18.52 5.23 14.90
CA ASN A 175 19.02 6.51 15.40
C ASN A 175 17.91 7.51 15.71
N THR A 176 16.70 7.30 15.25
CA THR A 176 15.58 8.23 15.43
C THR A 176 14.38 7.55 16.08
N PRO A 177 13.48 8.31 16.75
CA PRO A 177 12.22 7.75 17.24
C PRO A 177 11.41 7.03 16.14
N TRP A 178 11.48 7.50 14.91
CA TRP A 178 10.81 6.87 13.76
C TRP A 178 11.44 5.53 13.37
N ASP A 179 12.75 5.39 13.55
CA ASP A 179 13.43 4.10 13.34
C ASP A 179 12.95 3.08 14.37
N ILE A 180 12.76 3.50 15.62
CA ILE A 180 12.23 2.64 16.69
C ILE A 180 10.80 2.21 16.36
N VAL A 181 9.94 3.14 15.96
CA VAL A 181 8.56 2.82 15.56
C VAL A 181 8.56 1.86 14.38
N GLY A 182 9.35 2.12 13.35
CA GLY A 182 9.50 1.24 12.19
C GLY A 182 9.98 -0.16 12.56
N GLN A 183 10.93 -0.25 13.51
CA GLN A 183 11.45 -1.52 14.01
C GLN A 183 10.38 -2.32 14.78
N ILE A 184 9.60 -1.66 15.63
CA ILE A 184 8.48 -2.30 16.35
C ILE A 184 7.45 -2.86 15.37
N VAL A 185 7.09 -2.06 14.36
CA VAL A 185 6.17 -2.48 13.29
C VAL A 185 6.73 -3.70 12.54
N ALA A 186 8.00 -3.66 12.16
CA ALA A 186 8.65 -4.78 11.49
C ALA A 186 8.66 -6.06 12.34
N LEU A 187 8.95 -5.94 13.65
CA LEU A 187 8.93 -7.09 14.56
C LEU A 187 7.56 -7.76 14.65
N HIS A 188 6.46 -7.01 14.65
CA HIS A 188 5.11 -7.58 14.67
C HIS A 188 4.77 -8.31 13.36
N GLY A 189 5.21 -7.81 12.22
CA GLY A 189 5.01 -8.46 10.92
C GLY A 189 5.74 -9.81 10.78
N TYR A 190 6.75 -10.06 11.62
CA TYR A 190 7.49 -11.32 11.62
C TYR A 190 6.73 -12.50 12.24
N GLU A 191 5.75 -12.26 13.09
CA GLU A 191 5.04 -13.33 13.82
C GLU A 191 4.40 -14.34 12.86
N LYS A 192 3.73 -13.85 11.82
CA LYS A 192 3.10 -14.70 10.79
C LYS A 192 4.00 -15.04 9.59
N TYR A 193 5.06 -14.27 9.39
CA TYR A 193 5.88 -14.38 8.17
C TYR A 193 6.53 -15.74 7.99
N GLY A 194 7.16 -16.29 9.03
CA GLY A 194 7.78 -17.63 8.98
C GLY A 194 6.77 -18.71 8.62
N PRO A 195 5.71 -18.89 9.42
CA PRO A 195 4.66 -19.86 9.14
C PRO A 195 3.98 -19.71 7.78
N ASN A 196 3.75 -18.48 7.32
CA ASN A 196 3.16 -18.22 6.02
C ASN A 196 4.10 -18.57 4.87
N LYS A 197 5.38 -18.31 5.04
CA LYS A 197 6.38 -18.70 4.05
C LYS A 197 6.51 -20.23 3.90
N GLU A 198 6.37 -20.98 4.98
CA GLU A 198 6.38 -22.45 4.95
C GLU A 198 5.19 -23.04 4.19
N GLN A 199 4.09 -22.28 4.04
CA GLN A 199 2.91 -22.69 3.28
C GLN A 199 3.03 -22.39 1.77
N THR A 200 4.11 -21.76 1.33
CA THR A 200 4.31 -21.34 -0.05
C THR A 200 4.96 -22.46 -0.85
N ASP A 201 4.33 -22.84 -1.95
CA ASP A 201 4.81 -23.92 -2.82
C ASP A 201 5.89 -23.41 -3.78
N LEU A 202 5.76 -22.20 -4.31
CA LEU A 202 6.75 -21.56 -5.17
C LEU A 202 7.02 -20.14 -4.69
N LEU A 203 8.27 -19.81 -4.39
CA LEU A 203 8.67 -18.53 -3.81
C LEU A 203 9.58 -17.75 -4.75
N PHE A 204 9.12 -16.56 -5.18
CA PHE A 204 9.94 -15.59 -5.89
C PHE A 204 10.46 -14.52 -4.92
N ARG A 205 11.77 -14.29 -4.93
CA ARG A 205 12.40 -13.27 -4.08
C ARG A 205 13.31 -12.35 -4.89
N PRO A 206 12.76 -11.32 -5.55
CA PRO A 206 13.56 -10.32 -6.24
C PRO A 206 14.37 -9.48 -5.24
N ASN A 207 15.60 -9.13 -5.61
CA ASN A 207 16.40 -8.21 -4.81
C ASN A 207 15.84 -6.79 -4.94
N THR A 208 15.41 -6.20 -3.85
CA THR A 208 14.89 -4.83 -3.81
C THR A 208 15.93 -3.77 -3.47
N ASP A 209 17.14 -4.13 -2.99
CA ASP A 209 18.18 -3.16 -2.65
C ASP A 209 18.66 -2.33 -3.85
N PRO A 210 18.93 -1.04 -3.67
CA PRO A 210 18.83 -0.21 -2.46
C PRO A 210 17.46 0.46 -2.28
N TYR A 211 16.43 0.04 -3.01
CA TYR A 211 15.12 0.64 -3.04
C TYR A 211 14.23 0.19 -1.86
N ASN A 212 13.21 0.96 -1.59
CA ASN A 212 12.23 0.70 -0.52
C ASN A 212 10.80 1.08 -0.99
N SER A 213 9.82 0.93 -0.11
CA SER A 213 8.40 1.21 -0.39
C SER A 213 8.06 2.66 -0.77
N ALA A 214 9.02 3.59 -0.69
CA ALA A 214 8.87 4.97 -1.14
C ALA A 214 9.63 5.28 -2.44
N SER A 215 10.25 4.29 -3.06
CA SER A 215 11.10 4.43 -4.26
C SER A 215 10.27 4.34 -5.54
N PHE A 216 9.61 5.44 -5.92
CA PHE A 216 8.77 5.54 -7.11
C PHE A 216 9.39 6.37 -8.25
N GLY A 217 10.70 6.60 -8.23
CA GLY A 217 11.40 7.21 -9.36
C GLY A 217 11.48 6.26 -10.56
N GLU A 218 11.54 6.81 -11.78
CA GLU A 218 11.57 6.04 -13.04
C GLU A 218 12.63 4.92 -13.02
N THR A 219 13.87 5.25 -12.66
CA THR A 219 14.96 4.27 -12.56
C THR A 219 14.68 3.16 -11.53
N ALA A 220 14.03 3.49 -10.41
CA ALA A 220 13.67 2.52 -9.39
C ALA A 220 12.59 1.56 -9.91
N LEU A 221 11.56 2.09 -10.55
CA LEU A 221 10.48 1.30 -11.15
C LEU A 221 11.03 0.35 -12.20
N ASP A 222 11.82 0.85 -13.15
CA ASP A 222 12.45 0.04 -14.19
C ASP A 222 13.26 -1.10 -13.58
N THR A 223 14.15 -0.77 -12.64
CA THR A 223 15.03 -1.76 -12.02
C THR A 223 14.25 -2.83 -11.25
N LEU A 224 13.22 -2.44 -10.50
CA LEU A 224 12.45 -3.38 -9.68
C LEU A 224 11.57 -4.29 -10.54
N ILE A 225 10.96 -3.76 -11.60
CA ILE A 225 10.15 -4.54 -12.55
C ILE A 225 11.03 -5.55 -13.26
N ASP A 226 12.18 -5.12 -13.80
CA ASP A 226 13.13 -6.00 -14.50
C ASP A 226 13.65 -7.12 -13.58
N ARG A 227 13.97 -6.81 -12.32
CA ARG A 227 14.41 -7.83 -11.35
C ARG A 227 13.32 -8.84 -11.02
N GLY A 228 12.07 -8.40 -10.91
CA GLY A 228 10.92 -9.27 -10.73
C GLY A 228 10.77 -10.25 -11.90
N GLU A 229 10.84 -9.74 -13.12
CA GLU A 229 10.76 -10.54 -14.34
C GLU A 229 11.92 -11.55 -14.44
N GLN A 230 13.15 -11.12 -14.16
CA GLN A 230 14.33 -12.00 -14.21
C GLN A 230 14.21 -13.17 -13.23
N VAL A 231 13.77 -12.92 -11.99
CA VAL A 231 13.58 -13.98 -10.99
C VAL A 231 12.49 -14.95 -11.44
N ALA A 232 11.36 -14.44 -11.95
CA ALA A 232 10.27 -15.29 -12.42
C ALA A 232 10.71 -16.15 -13.63
N ARG A 233 11.41 -15.56 -14.61
CA ARG A 233 11.91 -16.30 -15.78
C ARG A 233 12.94 -17.37 -15.41
N LYS A 234 13.81 -17.11 -14.43
CA LYS A 234 14.83 -18.08 -13.99
C LYS A 234 14.22 -19.32 -13.37
N GLN A 235 13.08 -19.18 -12.71
CA GLN A 235 12.38 -20.28 -12.02
C GLN A 235 11.20 -20.84 -12.84
N TRP A 236 11.06 -20.42 -14.11
CA TRP A 236 9.93 -20.82 -14.95
C TRP A 236 9.90 -22.31 -15.28
N ASP A 237 11.06 -22.94 -15.34
CA ASP A 237 11.23 -24.36 -15.72
C ASP A 237 11.17 -25.29 -14.50
N GLU A 238 11.03 -24.77 -13.28
CA GLU A 238 10.84 -25.53 -12.03
C GLU A 238 9.35 -25.79 -11.76
#